data_0de9d57fa3d4f5ec12abc5b6b0ec9b5d
#
_entry.id   0de9d57fa3d4f5ec12abc5b6b0ec9b5d
#
_cell.length_a   1.000
_cell.length_b   1.000
_cell.length_c   1.000
_cell.angle_alpha   90.00
_cell.angle_beta   90.00
_cell.angle_gamma   90.00
#
_symmetry.space_group_name_H-M   'P 1'
#
loop_
_entity.id
_entity.type
_entity.pdbx_description
1 polymer ?
#
loop_
_entity_poly.entity_id
_entity_poly.type
_entity_poly.pdbx_seq_one_letter_code
_entity_poly.pdbx_strand_id
1 'polypeptide(L)'
;MIDIESILRLRPVPATFLGAQFLVARPTLLDLTTAVELNTTSTACARRWCLARHLRYLDGTPVFVDAEAADGCPAALAQVAIPFIEALYSEGSD
;
A
#
# COMPACT_ATOMS: atom_id res chain seq x y z
N MET A 1 -12.34 -0.73 -24.89
CA MET A 1 -12.27 -2.07 -24.26
C MET A 1 -10.98 -2.20 -23.48
N ILE A 2 -11.07 -2.65 -22.23
CA ILE A 2 -9.88 -2.82 -21.40
C ILE A 2 -9.22 -4.16 -21.74
N ASP A 3 -7.93 -4.10 -22.01
CA ASP A 3 -7.13 -5.29 -22.29
C ASP A 3 -6.81 -6.00 -20.96
N ILE A 4 -7.08 -7.31 -20.92
CA ILE A 4 -6.82 -8.14 -19.73
C ILE A 4 -5.36 -8.09 -19.34
N GLU A 5 -4.43 -8.09 -20.30
CA GLU A 5 -3.00 -7.99 -20.00
C GLU A 5 -2.65 -6.68 -19.30
N SER A 6 -3.28 -5.58 -19.72
CA SER A 6 -3.07 -4.28 -19.06
C SER A 6 -3.54 -4.29 -17.63
N ILE A 7 -4.67 -4.96 -17.33
CA ILE A 7 -5.17 -5.11 -15.97
C ILE A 7 -4.19 -5.92 -15.12
N LEU A 8 -3.68 -7.05 -15.64
CA LEU A 8 -2.76 -7.92 -14.92
C LEU A 8 -1.39 -7.28 -14.67
N ARG A 9 -1.02 -6.27 -15.47
CA ARG A 9 0.26 -5.58 -15.40
C ARG A 9 0.14 -4.15 -14.91
N LEU A 10 -0.85 -3.87 -14.07
CA LEU A 10 -1.02 -2.53 -13.51
C LEU A 10 0.24 -2.08 -12.79
N ARG A 11 0.74 -0.91 -13.19
CA ARG A 11 1.94 -0.33 -12.62
C ARG A 11 1.65 0.27 -11.25
N PRO A 12 2.69 0.36 -10.39
CA PRO A 12 2.54 1.10 -9.13
C PRO A 12 2.03 2.52 -9.37
N VAL A 13 1.27 3.02 -8.43
CA VAL A 13 0.68 4.37 -8.50
C VAL A 13 1.69 5.38 -7.97
N PRO A 14 2.07 6.40 -8.76
CA PRO A 14 2.91 7.46 -8.23
C PRO A 14 2.10 8.31 -7.24
N ALA A 15 2.74 8.70 -6.14
CA ALA A 15 2.11 9.52 -5.12
C ALA A 15 3.14 10.46 -4.51
N THR A 16 2.67 11.63 -4.05
CA THR A 16 3.50 12.60 -3.35
C THR A 16 2.98 12.74 -1.92
N PHE A 17 3.84 12.45 -0.94
CA PHE A 17 3.51 12.59 0.48
C PHE A 17 4.54 13.51 1.12
N LEU A 18 4.08 14.57 1.78
CA LEU A 18 4.93 15.53 2.48
C LEU A 18 6.03 16.11 1.59
N GLY A 19 5.71 16.34 0.29
CA GLY A 19 6.66 16.88 -0.69
C GLY A 19 7.64 15.87 -1.29
N ALA A 20 7.62 14.62 -0.86
CA ALA A 20 8.47 13.55 -1.40
C ALA A 20 7.67 12.64 -2.33
N GLN A 21 8.30 12.17 -3.39
CA GLN A 21 7.67 11.28 -4.37
C GLN A 21 7.92 9.82 -4.00
N PHE A 22 6.85 9.03 -4.08
CA PHE A 22 6.87 7.59 -3.80
C PHE A 22 6.11 6.83 -4.88
N LEU A 23 6.27 5.52 -4.89
CA LEU A 23 5.40 4.60 -5.61
C LEU A 23 4.59 3.81 -4.60
N VAL A 24 3.33 3.55 -4.93
CA VAL A 24 2.44 2.72 -4.11
C VAL A 24 2.05 1.50 -4.93
N ALA A 25 2.46 0.31 -4.47
CA ALA A 25 2.14 -0.93 -5.16
C ALA A 25 0.63 -1.18 -5.12
N ARG A 26 0.05 -1.57 -6.27
CA ARG A 26 -1.38 -1.87 -6.32
C ARG A 26 -1.68 -3.18 -5.60
N PRO A 27 -2.81 -3.26 -4.87
CA PRO A 27 -3.16 -4.49 -4.18
C PRO A 27 -3.55 -5.60 -5.15
N THR A 28 -3.11 -6.82 -4.80
CA THR A 28 -3.51 -8.06 -5.48
C THR A 28 -4.61 -8.74 -4.67
N LEU A 29 -5.16 -9.84 -5.18
CA LEU A 29 -6.14 -10.65 -4.43
C LEU A 29 -5.54 -11.16 -3.12
N LEU A 30 -4.28 -11.60 -3.15
CA LEU A 30 -3.59 -12.05 -1.94
C LEU A 30 -3.46 -10.91 -0.93
N ASP A 31 -3.15 -9.70 -1.40
CA ASP A 31 -3.07 -8.52 -0.54
C ASP A 31 -4.41 -8.22 0.12
N LEU A 32 -5.51 -8.27 -0.64
CA LEU A 32 -6.86 -8.04 -0.13
C LEU A 32 -7.21 -9.05 0.96
N THR A 33 -6.94 -10.33 0.72
CA THR A 33 -7.20 -11.42 1.68
C THR A 33 -6.39 -11.20 2.96
N THR A 34 -5.10 -10.89 2.82
CA THR A 34 -4.22 -10.66 3.96
C THR A 34 -4.67 -9.44 4.77
N ALA A 35 -5.05 -8.36 4.10
CA ALA A 35 -5.52 -7.15 4.78
C ALA A 35 -6.79 -7.42 5.60
N VAL A 36 -7.74 -8.18 5.05
CA VAL A 36 -8.97 -8.55 5.76
C VAL A 36 -8.66 -9.38 7.00
N GLU A 37 -7.79 -10.39 6.86
CA GLU A 37 -7.38 -11.25 7.98
C GLU A 37 -6.69 -10.45 9.09
N LEU A 38 -5.76 -9.56 8.72
CA LEU A 38 -5.05 -8.73 9.68
C LEU A 38 -5.97 -7.75 10.39
N ASN A 39 -6.91 -7.14 9.68
CA ASN A 39 -7.89 -6.25 10.29
C ASN A 39 -8.78 -6.96 11.30
N THR A 40 -9.10 -8.22 11.07
CA THR A 40 -9.87 -9.03 12.01
C THR A 40 -9.10 -9.23 13.31
N THR A 41 -7.77 -9.34 13.23
CA THR A 41 -6.90 -9.52 14.39
C THR A 41 -6.56 -8.19 15.06
N SER A 42 -6.07 -7.22 14.28
CA SER A 42 -5.62 -5.92 14.78
C SER A 42 -5.49 -4.92 13.63
N THR A 43 -6.18 -3.79 13.76
CA THR A 43 -6.05 -2.68 12.80
C THR A 43 -4.61 -2.16 12.75
N ALA A 44 -3.93 -2.12 13.89
CA ALA A 44 -2.54 -1.66 13.94
C ALA A 44 -1.61 -2.58 13.14
N CYS A 45 -1.80 -3.90 13.23
CA CYS A 45 -1.03 -4.85 12.43
C CYS A 45 -1.29 -4.69 10.94
N ALA A 46 -2.56 -4.48 10.55
CA ALA A 46 -2.93 -4.25 9.17
C ALA A 46 -2.27 -3.00 8.60
N ARG A 47 -2.25 -1.91 9.36
CA ARG A 47 -1.62 -0.65 8.93
C ARG A 47 -0.12 -0.80 8.72
N ARG A 48 0.58 -1.44 9.65
CA ARG A 48 2.02 -1.70 9.52
C ARG A 48 2.33 -2.54 8.28
N TRP A 49 1.55 -3.59 8.09
CA TRP A 49 1.71 -4.46 6.93
C TRP A 49 1.47 -3.70 5.62
N CYS A 50 0.42 -2.87 5.56
CA CYS A 50 0.11 -2.07 4.38
C CYS A 50 1.27 -1.13 4.01
N LEU A 51 1.85 -0.44 4.99
CA LEU A 51 2.99 0.44 4.75
C LEU A 51 4.18 -0.36 4.20
N ALA A 52 4.51 -1.48 4.82
CA ALA A 52 5.64 -2.30 4.38
C ALA A 52 5.42 -2.91 2.99
N ARG A 53 4.18 -3.34 2.69
CA ARG A 53 3.85 -4.00 1.43
C ARG A 53 3.73 -3.03 0.26
N HIS A 54 3.13 -1.87 0.46
CA HIS A 54 2.72 -1.00 -0.63
C HIS A 54 3.60 0.22 -0.85
N LEU A 55 4.16 0.82 0.20
CA LEU A 55 4.95 2.03 0.07
C LEU A 55 6.36 1.72 -0.45
N ARG A 56 6.73 2.34 -1.57
CA ARG A 56 8.00 2.06 -2.24
C ARG A 56 8.68 3.35 -2.67
N TYR A 57 10.01 3.28 -2.76
CA TYR A 57 10.78 4.35 -3.40
C TYR A 57 10.55 4.31 -4.92
N LEU A 58 10.98 5.37 -5.61
CA LEU A 58 10.81 5.48 -7.06
C LEU A 58 11.53 4.38 -7.84
N ASP A 59 12.57 3.78 -7.26
CA ASP A 59 13.28 2.66 -7.87
C ASP A 59 12.58 1.31 -7.66
N GLY A 60 11.46 1.29 -6.95
CA GLY A 60 10.68 0.09 -6.69
C GLY A 60 11.05 -0.66 -5.41
N THR A 61 12.10 -0.22 -4.68
CA THR A 61 12.47 -0.87 -3.43
C THR A 61 11.52 -0.47 -2.30
N PRO A 62 11.22 -1.35 -1.32
CA PRO A 62 10.33 -1.00 -0.22
C PRO A 62 10.96 0.06 0.68
N VAL A 63 10.14 1.03 1.11
CA VAL A 63 10.54 2.03 2.10
C VAL A 63 10.75 1.35 3.46
N PHE A 64 9.88 0.40 3.80
CA PHE A 64 9.99 -0.41 5.01
C PHE A 64 10.10 -1.88 4.59
N VAL A 65 11.15 -2.57 5.06
CA VAL A 65 11.42 -3.95 4.64
C VAL A 65 10.39 -4.95 5.20
N ASP A 66 9.78 -4.62 6.34
CA ASP A 66 8.76 -5.45 6.98
C ASP A 66 7.85 -4.60 7.89
N ALA A 67 6.87 -5.23 8.50
CA ALA A 67 5.90 -4.54 9.37
C ALA A 67 6.57 -3.96 10.61
N GLU A 68 7.61 -4.58 11.14
CA GLU A 68 8.36 -4.06 12.29
C GLU A 68 9.07 -2.76 11.92
N ALA A 69 9.70 -2.72 10.75
CA ALA A 69 10.34 -1.50 10.25
C ALA A 69 9.32 -0.36 10.06
N ALA A 70 8.10 -0.70 9.67
CA ALA A 70 7.02 0.28 9.48
C ALA A 70 6.59 0.96 10.79
N ASP A 71 6.85 0.35 11.94
CA ASP A 71 6.60 1.01 13.23
C ASP A 71 7.42 2.28 13.40
N GLY A 72 8.56 2.39 12.72
CA GLY A 72 9.39 3.60 12.72
C GLY A 72 8.91 4.68 11.76
N CYS A 73 7.79 4.47 11.06
CA CYS A 73 7.25 5.46 10.13
C CYS A 73 6.82 6.71 10.89
N PRO A 74 7.26 7.91 10.45
CA PRO A 74 6.76 9.15 11.06
C PRO A 74 5.23 9.22 10.99
N ALA A 75 4.61 9.65 12.07
CA ALA A 75 3.14 9.74 12.13
C ALA A 75 2.57 10.61 11.02
N ALA A 76 3.23 11.71 10.67
CA ALA A 76 2.78 12.59 9.60
C ALA A 76 2.73 11.86 8.25
N LEU A 77 3.71 11.01 7.96
CA LEU A 77 3.73 10.23 6.74
C LEU A 77 2.63 9.16 6.75
N ALA A 78 2.47 8.47 7.87
CA ALA A 78 1.43 7.44 8.00
C ALA A 78 0.02 8.02 7.81
N GLN A 79 -0.23 9.22 8.33
CA GLN A 79 -1.53 9.88 8.25
C GLN A 79 -1.95 10.20 6.80
N VAL A 80 -1.01 10.37 5.89
CA VAL A 80 -1.30 10.65 4.48
C VAL A 80 -1.15 9.41 3.60
N ALA A 81 -0.22 8.52 3.91
CA ALA A 81 0.03 7.33 3.11
C ALA A 81 -1.02 6.23 3.33
N ILE A 82 -1.44 5.97 4.57
CA ILE A 82 -2.39 4.91 4.87
C ILE A 82 -3.75 5.13 4.20
N PRO A 83 -4.39 6.33 4.29
CA PRO A 83 -5.64 6.56 3.58
C PRO A 83 -5.53 6.40 2.06
N PHE A 84 -4.39 6.78 1.49
CA PHE A 84 -4.14 6.61 0.06
C PHE A 84 -4.12 5.12 -0.31
N ILE A 85 -3.42 4.31 0.47
CA ILE A 85 -3.35 2.85 0.25
C ILE A 85 -4.73 2.22 0.43
N GLU A 86 -5.46 2.60 1.47
CA GLU A 86 -6.83 2.10 1.72
C GLU A 86 -7.76 2.41 0.56
N ALA A 87 -7.63 3.58 -0.05
CA ALA A 87 -8.43 3.96 -1.21
C ALA A 87 -8.19 3.03 -2.41
N LEU A 88 -6.98 2.53 -2.60
CA LEU A 88 -6.68 1.59 -3.67
C LEU A 88 -7.41 0.26 -3.48
N TYR A 89 -7.59 -0.19 -2.23
CA TYR A 89 -8.39 -1.38 -1.93
C TYR A 89 -9.88 -1.15 -2.24
N SER A 90 -10.38 0.05 -1.96
CA SER A 90 -11.77 0.41 -2.25
C SER A 90 -12.07 0.47 -3.74
N GLU A 91 -11.11 0.89 -4.57
CA GLU A 91 -11.27 0.94 -6.02
C GLU A 91 -11.55 -0.45 -6.61
N GLY A 92 -10.98 -1.49 -6.02
CA GLY A 92 -11.17 -2.86 -6.50
C GLY A 92 -12.48 -3.50 -6.10
N SER A 93 -13.31 -2.84 -5.28
CA SER A 93 -14.55 -3.42 -4.75
C SER A 93 -15.79 -3.10 -5.57
N ASP A 94 -15.66 -2.36 -6.63
CA ASP A 94 -16.77 -2.01 -7.53
C ASP A 94 -16.99 -3.05 -8.62
#